data_e5d05500e90cc7cd4a6051500d9a9810
#
_entry.id   e5d05500e90cc7cd4a6051500d9a9810
#
_cell.length_a   1.000
_cell.length_b   1.000
_cell.length_c   1.000
_cell.angle_alpha   90.00
_cell.angle_beta   90.00
_cell.angle_gamma   90.00
#
_symmetry.space_group_name_H-M   'P 1'
#
loop_
_entity.id
_entity.type
_entity.pdbx_description
1 polymer ?
#
loop_
_entity_poly.entity_id
_entity_poly.type
_entity_poly.pdbx_seq_one_letter_code
_entity_poly.pdbx_strand_id
1 'polypeptide(L)'
;MHDNRSNILKLPILIITILISLGIAGWLGWFLTMPNDGQGSDHGSHMPHLWYIGILPFIAILGSIAFLPLLNVTRRWWEHNVNRFFVAMLCSLGTILYMIFTSGGGSIGPMLDHSIMKDFIPFIVLLFSLYVISGGIYLSGDLTASPKVNTTFLAIGAGIASFIGTTGASMLLIRPLLKTNSQRKYKVHTIVVFIFLVSNIGGTLLPIGDPPLYLGYLSGVPFMWTLGLWPMWATACGILLFVYFVWDSMLYKKESAKDQKRDETQLQPLRLQGGINFLWIGGIVVTAALVDSSKPLLGTDWIPFPYCRELFMLVFVVLSLKTTSEIIHKANNFSYAAILEVAALFSGIFIAMQVPLAILEASGKAITATMNQPWHFFWSTGTLSS
;
A
#
# COMPACT_ATOMS: atom_id res chain seq x y z
N MET A 1 17.87 -23.13 19.35
CA MET A 1 17.20 -23.16 18.03
C MET A 1 15.67 -23.44 18.12
N HIS A 2 15.08 -23.44 19.31
CA HIS A 2 13.63 -23.76 19.52
C HIS A 2 12.70 -22.56 19.70
N ASP A 3 13.22 -21.34 19.74
CA ASP A 3 12.44 -20.15 20.14
C ASP A 3 11.79 -19.36 18.98
N ASN A 4 12.09 -19.70 17.74
CA ASN A 4 11.63 -18.89 16.60
C ASN A 4 10.25 -19.33 16.03
N ARG A 5 9.79 -20.55 16.30
CA ARG A 5 8.44 -21.02 15.88
C ARG A 5 7.32 -20.35 16.66
N SER A 6 7.56 -20.08 17.95
CA SER A 6 6.55 -19.44 18.81
C SER A 6 6.29 -17.97 18.41
N ASN A 7 7.28 -17.29 17.83
CA ASN A 7 7.17 -15.88 17.46
C ASN A 7 6.48 -15.68 16.09
N ILE A 8 6.62 -16.62 15.16
CA ILE A 8 5.96 -16.55 13.84
C ILE A 8 4.44 -16.72 13.98
N LEU A 9 3.98 -17.58 14.88
CA LEU A 9 2.54 -17.79 15.16
C LEU A 9 1.94 -16.74 16.11
N LYS A 10 2.74 -16.19 17.04
CA LYS A 10 2.26 -15.18 17.98
C LYS A 10 1.91 -13.84 17.32
N LEU A 11 2.60 -13.50 16.24
CA LEU A 11 2.42 -12.20 15.59
C LEU A 11 1.14 -12.10 14.73
N PRO A 12 0.72 -13.11 13.92
CA PRO A 12 -0.60 -13.11 13.31
C PRO A 12 -1.74 -13.07 14.33
N ILE A 13 -1.59 -13.80 15.44
CA ILE A 13 -2.56 -13.76 16.55
C ILE A 13 -2.62 -12.36 17.16
N LEU A 14 -1.47 -11.71 17.36
CA LEU A 14 -1.40 -10.33 17.87
C LEU A 14 -2.07 -9.35 16.91
N ILE A 15 -1.81 -9.44 15.61
CA ILE A 15 -2.45 -8.58 14.58
C ILE A 15 -3.96 -8.82 14.55
N ILE A 16 -4.40 -10.07 14.54
CA ILE A 16 -5.82 -10.42 14.60
C ILE A 16 -6.45 -9.91 15.90
N THR A 17 -5.75 -10.01 17.03
CA THR A 17 -6.22 -9.50 18.32
C THR A 17 -6.32 -7.97 18.31
N ILE A 18 -5.35 -7.27 17.70
CA ILE A 18 -5.39 -5.80 17.55
C ILE A 18 -6.54 -5.40 16.63
N LEU A 19 -6.74 -6.08 15.50
CA LEU A 19 -7.85 -5.81 14.59
C LEU A 19 -9.21 -6.10 15.24
N ILE A 20 -9.33 -7.17 16.02
CA ILE A 20 -10.52 -7.50 16.79
C ILE A 20 -10.76 -6.46 17.89
N SER A 21 -9.72 -6.05 18.62
CA SER A 21 -9.86 -5.05 19.68
C SER A 21 -10.19 -3.65 19.14
N LEU A 22 -9.62 -3.26 18.00
CA LEU A 22 -10.01 -2.05 17.27
C LEU A 22 -11.45 -2.16 16.75
N GLY A 23 -11.85 -3.32 16.24
CA GLY A 23 -13.21 -3.63 15.83
C GLY A 23 -14.20 -3.54 16.99
N ILE A 24 -13.87 -4.10 18.14
CA ILE A 24 -14.68 -4.03 19.36
C ILE A 24 -14.73 -2.59 19.90
N ALA A 25 -13.61 -1.86 19.89
CA ALA A 25 -13.57 -0.47 20.33
C ALA A 25 -14.39 0.44 19.40
N GLY A 26 -14.34 0.23 18.08
CA GLY A 26 -15.19 0.92 17.11
C GLY A 26 -16.67 0.57 17.31
N TRP A 27 -16.99 -0.70 17.53
CA TRP A 27 -18.36 -1.16 17.79
C TRP A 27 -18.92 -0.63 19.12
N LEU A 28 -18.12 -0.63 20.18
CA LEU A 28 -18.47 -0.02 21.46
C LEU A 28 -18.65 1.51 21.32
N GLY A 29 -17.77 2.18 20.58
CA GLY A 29 -17.90 3.60 20.26
C GLY A 29 -19.21 3.89 19.52
N TRP A 30 -19.52 3.09 18.49
CA TRP A 30 -20.78 3.18 17.75
C TRP A 30 -22.01 2.89 18.64
N PHE A 31 -21.96 1.85 19.45
CA PHE A 31 -23.05 1.49 20.37
C PHE A 31 -23.32 2.56 21.44
N LEU A 32 -22.25 3.19 21.97
CA LEU A 32 -22.36 4.26 22.97
C LEU A 32 -22.80 5.61 22.39
N THR A 33 -22.68 5.79 21.07
CA THR A 33 -23.01 7.03 20.37
C THR A 33 -24.23 6.91 19.46
N MET A 34 -25.00 5.79 19.55
CA MET A 34 -26.26 5.65 18.79
C MET A 34 -27.17 6.84 19.10
N PRO A 35 -27.50 7.70 18.13
CA PRO A 35 -28.51 8.73 18.30
C PRO A 35 -29.86 8.04 18.41
N ASN A 36 -30.68 8.45 19.37
CA ASN A 36 -32.11 8.21 19.32
C ASN A 36 -32.67 8.79 18.01
N ASP A 37 -33.39 7.98 17.28
CA ASP A 37 -33.96 8.24 15.96
C ASP A 37 -34.46 9.66 15.75
N GLY A 38 -34.07 10.29 14.66
CA GLY A 38 -34.90 11.31 14.06
C GLY A 38 -34.26 12.57 13.46
N GLN A 39 -32.99 12.60 13.05
CA GLN A 39 -32.55 13.70 12.19
C GLN A 39 -31.68 13.18 11.07
N GLY A 40 -32.24 13.18 9.85
CA GLY A 40 -31.50 13.05 8.61
C GLY A 40 -30.45 14.17 8.57
N SER A 41 -29.19 13.80 8.59
CA SER A 41 -28.09 14.73 8.41
C SER A 41 -28.11 15.24 6.97
N ASP A 42 -28.67 16.41 6.80
CA ASP A 42 -28.42 17.25 5.64
C ASP A 42 -26.94 17.67 5.70
N HIS A 43 -26.06 16.90 5.06
CA HIS A 43 -24.65 17.27 4.85
C HIS A 43 -24.59 18.38 3.82
N GLY A 44 -25.16 19.54 4.18
CA GLY A 44 -25.02 20.77 3.44
C GLY A 44 -23.56 21.20 3.39
N SER A 45 -23.11 21.48 2.22
CA SER A 45 -21.79 21.90 1.74
C SER A 45 -21.19 23.14 2.45
N HIS A 46 -21.07 23.11 3.77
CA HIS A 46 -20.41 24.19 4.51
C HIS A 46 -19.01 23.78 4.92
N MET A 47 -18.04 24.69 4.64
CA MET A 47 -16.68 24.56 5.13
C MET A 47 -16.69 24.34 6.65
N PRO A 48 -15.95 23.34 7.19
CA PRO A 48 -15.83 23.16 8.62
C PRO A 48 -15.32 24.43 9.29
N HIS A 49 -15.88 24.78 10.46
CA HIS A 49 -15.45 25.97 11.20
C HIS A 49 -13.97 25.82 11.62
N LEU A 50 -13.15 26.87 11.43
CA LEU A 50 -11.70 26.84 11.74
C LEU A 50 -10.95 25.68 11.04
N TRP A 51 -11.31 25.34 9.81
CA TRP A 51 -10.77 24.23 9.04
C TRP A 51 -9.22 24.19 9.00
N TYR A 52 -8.57 25.35 9.01
CA TYR A 52 -7.10 25.48 9.02
C TYR A 52 -6.44 24.87 10.28
N ILE A 53 -7.16 24.85 11.43
CA ILE A 53 -6.70 24.15 12.64
C ILE A 53 -6.94 22.64 12.49
N GLY A 54 -8.08 22.25 11.92
CA GLY A 54 -8.44 20.85 11.72
C GLY A 54 -7.54 20.07 10.77
N ILE A 55 -6.86 20.75 9.85
CA ILE A 55 -5.87 20.13 8.94
C ILE A 55 -4.53 19.84 9.65
N LEU A 56 -4.17 20.57 10.71
CA LEU A 56 -2.86 20.46 11.34
C LEU A 56 -2.48 19.04 11.78
N PRO A 57 -3.37 18.21 12.37
CA PRO A 57 -3.03 16.83 12.72
C PRO A 57 -2.63 15.99 11.50
N PHE A 58 -3.29 16.18 10.35
CA PHE A 58 -2.97 15.49 9.11
C PHE A 58 -1.60 15.92 8.56
N ILE A 59 -1.33 17.23 8.54
CA ILE A 59 -0.01 17.76 8.15
C ILE A 59 1.07 17.26 9.11
N ALA A 60 0.79 17.21 10.41
CA ALA A 60 1.73 16.76 11.42
C ALA A 60 2.11 15.27 11.25
N ILE A 61 1.14 14.39 10.97
CA ILE A 61 1.45 12.97 10.75
C ILE A 61 2.25 12.76 9.45
N LEU A 62 1.88 13.42 8.35
CA LEU A 62 2.65 13.37 7.10
C LEU A 62 4.06 13.95 7.26
N GLY A 63 4.19 15.10 7.93
CA GLY A 63 5.48 15.70 8.26
C GLY A 63 6.34 14.79 9.14
N SER A 64 5.73 14.09 10.10
CA SER A 64 6.43 13.12 10.94
C SER A 64 7.00 11.95 10.12
N ILE A 65 6.24 11.42 9.17
CA ILE A 65 6.69 10.36 8.25
C ILE A 65 7.84 10.84 7.37
N ALA A 66 7.76 12.08 6.88
CA ALA A 66 8.77 12.64 5.97
C ALA A 66 10.07 13.04 6.69
N PHE A 67 9.98 13.68 7.86
CA PHE A 67 11.14 14.33 8.48
C PHE A 67 11.78 13.53 9.62
N LEU A 68 11.00 12.82 10.47
CA LEU A 68 11.55 12.13 11.64
C LEU A 68 12.61 11.06 11.30
N PRO A 69 12.46 10.26 10.22
CA PRO A 69 13.51 9.31 9.84
C PRO A 69 14.78 9.96 9.30
N LEU A 70 14.72 11.21 8.82
CA LEU A 70 15.86 11.93 8.25
C LEU A 70 16.71 12.62 9.32
N LEU A 71 16.11 12.98 10.46
CA LEU A 71 16.80 13.68 11.53
C LEU A 71 17.62 12.71 12.39
N ASN A 72 18.92 12.95 12.55
CA ASN A 72 19.81 12.08 13.32
C ASN A 72 19.37 11.85 14.78
N VAL A 73 18.66 12.83 15.38
CA VAL A 73 18.17 12.76 16.78
C VAL A 73 16.98 11.82 16.90
N THR A 74 16.05 11.85 15.94
CA THR A 74 14.77 11.11 16.01
C THR A 74 14.80 9.79 15.25
N ARG A 75 15.75 9.58 14.37
CA ARG A 75 15.83 8.40 13.50
C ARG A 75 15.73 7.09 14.28
N ARG A 76 16.57 6.88 15.30
CA ARG A 76 16.55 5.64 16.11
C ARG A 76 15.23 5.44 16.85
N TRP A 77 14.65 6.54 17.36
CA TRP A 77 13.35 6.53 18.03
C TRP A 77 12.23 6.17 17.06
N TRP A 78 12.29 6.73 15.83
CA TRP A 78 11.30 6.48 14.79
C TRP A 78 11.34 5.04 14.23
N GLU A 79 12.44 4.32 14.31
CA GLU A 79 12.57 2.93 13.86
C GLU A 79 11.66 1.96 14.63
N HIS A 80 11.16 2.33 15.82
CA HIS A 80 10.26 1.49 16.61
C HIS A 80 8.79 1.75 16.24
N ASN A 81 8.06 0.69 15.86
CA ASN A 81 6.65 0.79 15.47
C ASN A 81 5.73 1.34 16.57
N VAL A 82 6.07 1.13 17.85
CA VAL A 82 5.34 1.70 18.98
C VAL A 82 5.37 3.23 18.96
N ASN A 83 6.51 3.83 18.61
CA ASN A 83 6.66 5.29 18.56
C ASN A 83 5.89 5.89 17.36
N ARG A 84 5.89 5.19 16.22
CA ARG A 84 5.07 5.55 15.06
C ARG A 84 3.58 5.52 15.40
N PHE A 85 3.14 4.45 16.08
CA PHE A 85 1.76 4.33 16.55
C PHE A 85 1.40 5.42 17.55
N PHE A 86 2.32 5.78 18.47
CA PHE A 86 2.11 6.87 19.42
C PHE A 86 1.88 8.21 18.70
N VAL A 87 2.70 8.55 17.70
CA VAL A 87 2.52 9.78 16.90
C VAL A 87 1.19 9.73 16.15
N ALA A 88 0.86 8.58 15.54
CA ALA A 88 -0.40 8.38 14.84
C ALA A 88 -1.61 8.62 15.75
N MET A 89 -1.59 8.06 16.96
CA MET A 89 -2.67 8.24 17.96
C MET A 89 -2.74 9.67 18.49
N LEU A 90 -1.59 10.34 18.66
CA LEU A 90 -1.57 11.75 19.09
C LEU A 90 -2.22 12.66 18.03
N CYS A 91 -1.91 12.44 16.74
CA CYS A 91 -2.55 13.18 15.65
C CYS A 91 -4.06 12.86 15.54
N SER A 92 -4.43 11.59 15.70
CA SER A 92 -5.85 11.18 15.74
C SER A 92 -6.61 11.86 16.86
N LEU A 93 -6.02 11.92 18.05
CA LEU A 93 -6.61 12.63 19.20
C LEU A 93 -6.80 14.11 18.89
N GLY A 94 -5.83 14.75 18.22
CA GLY A 94 -5.94 16.13 17.76
C GLY A 94 -7.16 16.36 16.85
N THR A 95 -7.37 15.45 15.89
CA THR A 95 -8.53 15.50 14.99
C THR A 95 -9.86 15.28 15.76
N ILE A 96 -9.91 14.30 16.65
CA ILE A 96 -11.09 14.02 17.47
C ILE A 96 -11.43 15.24 18.34
N LEU A 97 -10.45 15.83 19.01
CA LEU A 97 -10.66 17.04 19.82
C LEU A 97 -11.18 18.21 18.97
N TYR A 98 -10.59 18.43 17.79
CA TYR A 98 -11.09 19.43 16.86
C TYR A 98 -12.57 19.19 16.51
N MET A 99 -12.96 17.95 16.18
CA MET A 99 -14.34 17.59 15.85
C MET A 99 -15.29 17.79 17.04
N ILE A 100 -14.86 17.49 18.27
CA ILE A 100 -15.64 17.76 19.49
C ILE A 100 -15.96 19.25 19.60
N PHE A 101 -14.96 20.11 19.42
CA PHE A 101 -15.11 21.56 19.60
C PHE A 101 -15.90 22.24 18.49
N THR A 102 -15.85 21.71 17.25
CA THR A 102 -16.48 22.36 16.09
C THR A 102 -17.86 21.81 15.74
N SER A 103 -18.09 20.50 15.89
CA SER A 103 -19.31 19.82 15.43
C SER A 103 -20.14 19.22 16.59
N GLY A 104 -19.66 19.36 17.83
CA GLY A 104 -20.25 18.64 18.97
C GLY A 104 -19.97 17.13 18.93
N GLY A 105 -20.11 16.44 20.05
CA GLY A 105 -19.73 15.02 20.17
C GLY A 105 -20.50 14.03 19.28
N GLY A 106 -21.66 14.40 18.73
CA GLY A 106 -22.53 13.52 17.96
C GLY A 106 -21.97 13.03 16.61
N SER A 107 -21.02 13.75 16.01
CA SER A 107 -20.42 13.38 14.72
C SER A 107 -19.23 12.40 14.83
N ILE A 108 -18.71 12.17 16.03
CA ILE A 108 -17.49 11.37 16.24
C ILE A 108 -17.72 9.89 15.99
N GLY A 109 -18.84 9.34 16.48
CA GLY A 109 -19.15 7.92 16.26
C GLY A 109 -19.24 7.54 14.80
N PRO A 110 -20.06 8.21 13.98
CA PRO A 110 -20.12 7.98 12.53
C PRO A 110 -18.77 8.20 11.82
N MET A 111 -18.00 9.21 12.22
CA MET A 111 -16.68 9.47 11.65
C MET A 111 -15.70 8.32 11.95
N LEU A 112 -15.63 7.84 13.19
CA LEU A 112 -14.78 6.72 13.58
C LEU A 112 -15.23 5.40 12.93
N ASP A 113 -16.54 5.17 12.82
CA ASP A 113 -17.07 4.02 12.09
C ASP A 113 -16.59 4.06 10.63
N HIS A 114 -16.72 5.20 9.97
CA HIS A 114 -16.29 5.35 8.58
C HIS A 114 -14.78 5.15 8.44
N SER A 115 -13.99 5.90 9.19
CA SER A 115 -12.53 5.88 9.05
C SER A 115 -11.89 4.55 9.47
N ILE A 116 -12.41 3.86 10.49
CA ILE A 116 -11.84 2.61 10.98
C ILE A 116 -12.46 1.41 10.29
N MET A 117 -13.81 1.31 10.29
CA MET A 117 -14.51 0.12 9.82
C MET A 117 -14.60 0.06 8.30
N LYS A 118 -14.89 1.19 7.63
CA LYS A 118 -15.11 1.20 6.18
C LYS A 118 -13.84 1.45 5.37
N ASP A 119 -12.87 2.20 5.94
CA ASP A 119 -11.64 2.55 5.25
C ASP A 119 -10.45 1.73 5.74
N PHE A 120 -10.06 1.86 7.03
CA PHE A 120 -8.82 1.28 7.55
C PHE A 120 -8.82 -0.26 7.56
N ILE A 121 -9.90 -0.91 8.03
CA ILE A 121 -9.94 -2.38 8.10
C ILE A 121 -9.87 -3.03 6.72
N PRO A 122 -10.69 -2.65 5.71
CA PRO A 122 -10.55 -3.19 4.37
C PRO A 122 -9.16 -2.95 3.77
N PHE A 123 -8.62 -1.76 3.98
CA PHE A 123 -7.29 -1.38 3.49
C PHE A 123 -6.19 -2.24 4.09
N ILE A 124 -6.14 -2.38 5.42
CA ILE A 124 -5.06 -3.13 6.06
C ILE A 124 -5.18 -4.64 5.84
N VAL A 125 -6.40 -5.17 5.72
CA VAL A 125 -6.61 -6.59 5.39
C VAL A 125 -6.11 -6.90 3.99
N LEU A 126 -6.38 -6.03 3.01
CA LEU A 126 -5.84 -6.20 1.66
C LEU A 126 -4.31 -6.17 1.66
N LEU A 127 -3.71 -5.12 2.23
CA LEU A 127 -2.24 -4.99 2.25
C LEU A 127 -1.58 -6.13 3.01
N PHE A 128 -2.13 -6.53 4.14
CA PHE A 128 -1.67 -7.69 4.90
C PHE A 128 -1.73 -8.97 4.06
N SER A 129 -2.84 -9.19 3.37
CA SER A 129 -3.03 -10.39 2.57
C SER A 129 -2.05 -10.46 1.40
N LEU A 130 -1.91 -9.38 0.65
CA LEU A 130 -0.93 -9.31 -0.44
C LEU A 130 0.51 -9.44 0.07
N TYR A 131 0.83 -8.80 1.20
CA TYR A 131 2.16 -8.86 1.80
C TYR A 131 2.54 -10.27 2.24
N VAL A 132 1.65 -10.96 2.96
CA VAL A 132 1.92 -12.32 3.47
C VAL A 132 2.04 -13.32 2.32
N ILE A 133 1.12 -13.26 1.36
CA ILE A 133 1.09 -14.22 0.25
C ILE A 133 2.29 -14.00 -0.69
N SER A 134 2.62 -12.75 -1.02
CA SER A 134 3.79 -12.45 -1.84
C SER A 134 5.11 -12.81 -1.13
N GLY A 135 5.16 -12.69 0.19
CA GLY A 135 6.27 -13.19 1.02
C GLY A 135 6.50 -14.71 0.92
N GLY A 136 5.49 -15.45 0.48
CA GLY A 136 5.56 -16.88 0.17
C GLY A 136 6.08 -17.22 -1.22
N ILE A 137 6.47 -16.24 -2.03
CA ILE A 137 7.05 -16.43 -3.37
C ILE A 137 8.53 -16.05 -3.31
N TYR A 138 9.41 -16.96 -3.74
CA TYR A 138 10.86 -16.73 -3.75
C TYR A 138 11.44 -16.99 -5.14
N LEU A 139 12.08 -16.00 -5.68
CA LEU A 139 12.84 -16.09 -6.94
C LEU A 139 14.32 -16.12 -6.61
N SER A 140 14.95 -17.25 -6.89
CA SER A 140 16.39 -17.44 -6.75
C SER A 140 17.04 -17.58 -8.11
N GLY A 141 18.33 -17.31 -8.18
CA GLY A 141 19.12 -17.41 -9.40
C GLY A 141 20.00 -16.20 -9.58
N ASP A 142 20.72 -16.19 -10.69
CA ASP A 142 21.61 -15.13 -11.10
C ASP A 142 21.61 -15.05 -12.63
N LEU A 143 21.34 -13.88 -13.17
CA LEU A 143 21.32 -13.63 -14.60
C LEU A 143 22.55 -12.80 -14.98
N THR A 144 22.87 -12.73 -16.26
CA THR A 144 23.86 -11.76 -16.75
C THR A 144 23.39 -10.34 -16.50
N ALA A 145 24.22 -9.53 -15.85
CA ALA A 145 23.91 -8.13 -15.56
C ALA A 145 24.05 -7.22 -16.81
N SER A 146 23.51 -7.67 -17.93
CA SER A 146 23.52 -6.89 -19.17
C SER A 146 22.38 -5.86 -19.19
N PRO A 147 22.52 -4.73 -19.91
CA PRO A 147 21.47 -3.72 -20.00
C PRO A 147 20.14 -4.26 -20.51
N LYS A 148 20.19 -5.22 -21.45
CA LYS A 148 18.98 -5.89 -21.98
C LYS A 148 18.27 -6.70 -20.89
N VAL A 149 19.01 -7.53 -20.16
CA VAL A 149 18.45 -8.38 -19.10
C VAL A 149 17.87 -7.53 -17.98
N ASN A 150 18.60 -6.52 -17.50
CA ASN A 150 18.12 -5.61 -16.47
C ASN A 150 16.85 -4.86 -16.91
N THR A 151 16.82 -4.33 -18.14
CA THR A 151 15.63 -3.64 -18.68
C THR A 151 14.43 -4.57 -18.76
N THR A 152 14.62 -5.81 -19.27
CA THR A 152 13.55 -6.81 -19.34
C THR A 152 13.04 -7.17 -17.95
N PHE A 153 13.95 -7.32 -16.97
CA PHE A 153 13.61 -7.64 -15.60
C PHE A 153 12.76 -6.52 -14.96
N LEU A 154 13.13 -5.26 -15.18
CA LEU A 154 12.38 -4.09 -14.73
C LEU A 154 11.01 -3.99 -15.43
N ALA A 155 10.93 -4.28 -16.73
CA ALA A 155 9.68 -4.27 -17.48
C ALA A 155 8.69 -5.34 -16.97
N ILE A 156 9.17 -6.57 -16.74
CA ILE A 156 8.37 -7.64 -16.13
C ILE A 156 7.92 -7.24 -14.75
N GLY A 157 8.83 -6.66 -13.93
CA GLY A 157 8.53 -6.20 -12.60
C GLY A 157 7.42 -5.16 -12.56
N ALA A 158 7.48 -4.16 -13.45
CA ALA A 158 6.42 -3.16 -13.59
C ALA A 158 5.08 -3.80 -13.99
N GLY A 159 5.09 -4.76 -14.92
CA GLY A 159 3.89 -5.46 -15.38
C GLY A 159 3.19 -6.24 -14.27
N ILE A 160 3.94 -6.97 -13.44
CA ILE A 160 3.36 -7.79 -12.37
C ILE A 160 2.99 -7.00 -11.12
N ALA A 161 3.57 -5.80 -10.92
CA ALA A 161 3.36 -5.00 -9.71
C ALA A 161 1.89 -4.60 -9.49
N SER A 162 1.13 -4.38 -10.55
CA SER A 162 -0.30 -4.09 -10.46
C SER A 162 -1.12 -5.27 -9.91
N PHE A 163 -0.67 -6.50 -10.11
CA PHE A 163 -1.40 -7.71 -9.69
C PHE A 163 -1.04 -8.20 -8.29
N ILE A 164 0.24 -8.13 -7.92
CA ILE A 164 0.73 -8.63 -6.63
C ILE A 164 1.00 -7.51 -5.61
N GLY A 165 0.67 -6.26 -6.00
CA GLY A 165 1.00 -5.05 -5.27
C GLY A 165 2.46 -4.65 -5.45
N THR A 166 2.74 -3.33 -5.37
CA THR A 166 4.10 -2.78 -5.48
C THR A 166 5.04 -3.35 -4.41
N THR A 167 4.55 -3.52 -3.18
CA THR A 167 5.33 -4.13 -2.09
C THR A 167 5.68 -5.59 -2.36
N GLY A 168 4.71 -6.37 -2.86
CA GLY A 168 4.92 -7.78 -3.21
C GLY A 168 5.90 -7.96 -4.36
N ALA A 169 5.74 -7.16 -5.43
CA ALA A 169 6.66 -7.16 -6.57
C ALA A 169 8.08 -6.77 -6.16
N SER A 170 8.20 -5.75 -5.29
CA SER A 170 9.49 -5.31 -4.79
C SER A 170 10.17 -6.39 -3.96
N MET A 171 9.44 -7.03 -3.04
CA MET A 171 9.98 -8.12 -2.21
C MET A 171 10.45 -9.31 -3.05
N LEU A 172 9.70 -9.66 -4.10
CA LEU A 172 10.02 -10.76 -5.00
C LEU A 172 11.27 -10.48 -5.84
N LEU A 173 11.39 -9.27 -6.38
CA LEU A 173 12.32 -8.97 -7.47
C LEU A 173 13.61 -8.26 -7.03
N ILE A 174 13.61 -7.52 -5.91
CA ILE A 174 14.79 -6.74 -5.52
C ILE A 174 16.02 -7.59 -5.27
N ARG A 175 15.86 -8.77 -4.66
CA ARG A 175 17.00 -9.63 -4.32
C ARG A 175 17.66 -10.28 -5.53
N PRO A 176 16.91 -10.93 -6.47
CA PRO A 176 17.49 -11.38 -7.71
C PRO A 176 18.17 -10.25 -8.47
N LEU A 177 17.56 -9.06 -8.52
CA LEU A 177 18.15 -7.90 -9.19
C LEU A 177 19.47 -7.46 -8.55
N LEU A 178 19.53 -7.38 -7.21
CA LEU A 178 20.76 -7.04 -6.50
C LEU A 178 21.85 -8.11 -6.68
N LYS A 179 21.46 -9.39 -6.70
CA LYS A 179 22.39 -10.51 -6.91
C LYS A 179 22.96 -10.48 -8.32
N THR A 180 22.09 -10.36 -9.33
CA THR A 180 22.46 -10.21 -10.75
C THR A 180 23.45 -9.06 -10.95
N ASN A 181 23.26 -7.94 -10.27
CA ASN A 181 24.14 -6.78 -10.41
C ASN A 181 25.26 -6.73 -9.35
N SER A 182 25.56 -7.83 -8.65
CA SER A 182 26.52 -7.83 -7.52
C SER A 182 27.94 -7.50 -7.98
N GLN A 183 28.37 -7.97 -9.15
CA GLN A 183 29.70 -7.75 -9.72
C GLN A 183 29.87 -6.38 -10.37
N ARG A 184 28.76 -5.67 -10.69
CA ARG A 184 28.83 -4.36 -11.32
C ARG A 184 29.24 -3.27 -10.34
N LYS A 185 30.13 -2.40 -10.80
CA LYS A 185 30.54 -1.18 -10.09
C LYS A 185 29.42 -0.14 -10.11
N TYR A 186 28.79 0.04 -11.27
CA TYR A 186 27.72 1.03 -11.49
C TYR A 186 26.35 0.36 -11.44
N LYS A 187 25.72 0.31 -10.27
CA LYS A 187 24.41 -0.37 -10.06
C LYS A 187 23.34 0.48 -9.35
N VAL A 188 23.72 1.64 -8.83
CA VAL A 188 22.79 2.51 -8.05
C VAL A 188 21.61 2.95 -8.90
N HIS A 189 21.83 3.35 -10.16
CA HIS A 189 20.79 3.77 -11.09
C HIS A 189 19.75 2.67 -11.35
N THR A 190 20.18 1.39 -11.39
CA THR A 190 19.26 0.24 -11.53
C THR A 190 18.31 0.13 -10.36
N ILE A 191 18.80 0.36 -9.14
CA ILE A 191 17.97 0.34 -7.93
C ILE A 191 17.00 1.52 -7.92
N VAL A 192 17.48 2.71 -8.28
CA VAL A 192 16.63 3.92 -8.36
C VAL A 192 15.50 3.71 -9.37
N VAL A 193 15.82 3.23 -10.58
CA VAL A 193 14.80 2.98 -11.61
C VAL A 193 13.87 1.83 -11.22
N PHE A 194 14.36 0.81 -10.50
CA PHE A 194 13.51 -0.23 -9.93
C PHE A 194 12.46 0.34 -8.97
N ILE A 195 12.85 1.28 -8.10
CA ILE A 195 11.92 1.94 -7.18
C ILE A 195 10.85 2.71 -7.98
N PHE A 196 11.24 3.50 -8.98
CA PHE A 196 10.28 4.24 -9.79
C PHE A 196 9.36 3.33 -10.60
N LEU A 197 9.89 2.29 -11.25
CA LEU A 197 9.10 1.42 -12.11
C LEU A 197 8.30 0.39 -11.33
N VAL A 198 8.96 -0.42 -10.50
CA VAL A 198 8.34 -1.60 -9.89
C VAL A 198 7.64 -1.23 -8.59
N SER A 199 8.29 -0.41 -7.75
CA SER A 199 7.75 -0.06 -6.44
C SER A 199 6.76 1.12 -6.48
N ASN A 200 6.57 1.77 -7.63
CA ASN A 200 5.66 2.91 -7.78
C ASN A 200 4.79 2.78 -9.04
N ILE A 201 5.26 3.22 -10.22
CA ILE A 201 4.45 3.30 -11.46
C ILE A 201 3.81 1.96 -11.81
N GLY A 202 4.52 0.83 -11.62
CA GLY A 202 4.03 -0.50 -11.93
C GLY A 202 2.71 -0.86 -11.24
N GLY A 203 2.41 -0.29 -10.07
CA GLY A 203 1.20 -0.57 -9.30
C GLY A 203 -0.08 0.10 -9.80
N THR A 204 -0.03 0.98 -10.81
CA THR A 204 -1.15 1.89 -11.10
C THR A 204 -2.28 1.33 -11.99
N LEU A 205 -2.17 0.09 -12.50
CA LEU A 205 -3.21 -0.50 -13.38
C LEU A 205 -4.37 -1.14 -12.63
N LEU A 206 -4.18 -1.56 -11.37
CA LEU A 206 -5.25 -2.13 -10.55
C LEU A 206 -5.31 -1.43 -9.19
N PRO A 207 -6.48 -1.27 -8.59
CA PRO A 207 -6.62 -0.62 -7.28
C PRO A 207 -5.80 -1.30 -6.18
N ILE A 208 -5.63 -2.61 -6.25
CA ILE A 208 -4.85 -3.40 -5.29
C ILE A 208 -3.32 -3.21 -5.44
N GLY A 209 -2.88 -2.62 -6.54
CA GLY A 209 -1.46 -2.42 -6.84
C GLY A 209 -0.81 -1.34 -5.99
N ASP A 210 -1.57 -0.31 -5.64
CA ASP A 210 -1.06 0.85 -4.90
C ASP A 210 -2.09 1.37 -3.89
N PRO A 211 -1.68 1.68 -2.64
CA PRO A 211 -2.56 2.12 -1.55
C PRO A 211 -3.52 3.26 -1.90
N PRO A 212 -3.11 4.38 -2.51
CA PRO A 212 -4.01 5.46 -2.85
C PRO A 212 -5.12 5.07 -3.84
N LEU A 213 -4.83 4.17 -4.77
CA LEU A 213 -5.83 3.68 -5.73
C LEU A 213 -6.88 2.80 -5.06
N TYR A 214 -6.47 2.01 -4.06
CA TYR A 214 -7.40 1.22 -3.29
C TYR A 214 -8.34 2.09 -2.44
N LEU A 215 -7.83 3.20 -1.89
CA LEU A 215 -8.67 4.19 -1.22
C LEU A 215 -9.70 4.81 -2.18
N GLY A 216 -9.29 5.14 -3.40
CA GLY A 216 -10.21 5.57 -4.45
C GLY A 216 -11.29 4.54 -4.75
N TYR A 217 -10.93 3.25 -4.80
CA TYR A 217 -11.88 2.16 -4.96
C TYR A 217 -12.87 2.07 -3.79
N LEU A 218 -12.39 2.16 -2.54
CA LEU A 218 -13.25 2.18 -1.35
C LEU A 218 -14.19 3.42 -1.35
N SER A 219 -13.75 4.53 -1.92
CA SER A 219 -14.56 5.75 -2.10
C SER A 219 -15.52 5.69 -3.29
N GLY A 220 -15.68 4.52 -3.94
CA GLY A 220 -16.68 4.27 -4.98
C GLY A 220 -16.19 4.34 -6.42
N VAL A 221 -14.90 4.53 -6.68
CA VAL A 221 -14.33 4.41 -8.04
C VAL A 221 -14.43 2.95 -8.50
N PRO A 222 -14.96 2.66 -9.71
CA PRO A 222 -15.06 1.29 -10.20
C PRO A 222 -13.71 0.59 -10.26
N PHE A 223 -13.63 -0.68 -9.84
CA PHE A 223 -12.38 -1.47 -9.79
C PHE A 223 -11.62 -1.47 -11.13
N MET A 224 -12.34 -1.63 -12.24
CA MET A 224 -11.74 -1.68 -13.57
C MET A 224 -11.42 -0.31 -14.18
N TRP A 225 -11.78 0.80 -13.50
CA TRP A 225 -11.54 2.15 -14.01
C TRP A 225 -10.04 2.42 -14.22
N THR A 226 -9.21 1.97 -13.29
CA THR A 226 -7.76 2.16 -13.36
C THR A 226 -7.10 1.46 -14.55
N LEU A 227 -7.70 0.36 -15.06
CA LEU A 227 -7.23 -0.26 -16.30
C LEU A 227 -7.32 0.67 -17.50
N GLY A 228 -8.26 1.62 -17.51
CA GLY A 228 -8.33 2.66 -18.54
C GLY A 228 -7.08 3.56 -18.61
N LEU A 229 -6.27 3.59 -17.57
CA LEU A 229 -5.02 4.35 -17.50
C LEU A 229 -3.83 3.63 -18.18
N TRP A 230 -4.05 2.44 -18.77
CA TRP A 230 -2.99 1.64 -19.40
C TRP A 230 -2.14 2.40 -20.44
N PRO A 231 -2.70 3.34 -21.28
CA PRO A 231 -1.86 4.06 -22.23
C PRO A 231 -0.88 5.01 -21.52
N MET A 232 -1.33 5.67 -20.43
CA MET A 232 -0.49 6.57 -19.62
C MET A 232 0.58 5.77 -18.89
N TRP A 233 0.20 4.64 -18.30
CA TRP A 233 1.12 3.69 -17.67
C TRP A 233 2.17 3.18 -18.66
N ALA A 234 1.75 2.72 -19.84
CA ALA A 234 2.65 2.21 -20.88
C ALA A 234 3.63 3.29 -21.38
N THR A 235 3.14 4.52 -21.53
CA THR A 235 3.97 5.66 -21.93
C THR A 235 5.02 5.99 -20.87
N ALA A 236 4.61 6.10 -19.59
CA ALA A 236 5.52 6.39 -18.49
C ALA A 236 6.57 5.28 -18.29
N CYS A 237 6.13 4.03 -18.27
CA CYS A 237 7.02 2.87 -18.19
C CYS A 237 7.96 2.79 -19.40
N GLY A 238 7.43 3.00 -20.61
CA GLY A 238 8.22 2.96 -21.86
C GLY A 238 9.32 4.02 -21.90
N ILE A 239 8.99 5.26 -21.54
CA ILE A 239 9.98 6.35 -21.48
C ILE A 239 11.06 6.02 -20.44
N LEU A 240 10.66 5.61 -19.24
CA LEU A 240 11.61 5.33 -18.15
C LEU A 240 12.50 4.12 -18.46
N LEU A 241 11.94 3.06 -19.06
CA LEU A 241 12.70 1.89 -19.53
C LEU A 241 13.67 2.26 -20.64
N PHE A 242 13.26 3.12 -21.58
CA PHE A 242 14.14 3.59 -22.65
C PHE A 242 15.31 4.43 -22.11
N VAL A 243 15.01 5.39 -21.25
CA VAL A 243 16.04 6.21 -20.57
C VAL A 243 16.99 5.32 -19.77
N TYR A 244 16.44 4.36 -19.02
CA TYR A 244 17.24 3.40 -18.26
C TYR A 244 18.15 2.57 -19.18
N PHE A 245 17.61 2.00 -20.25
CA PHE A 245 18.38 1.18 -21.18
C PHE A 245 19.57 1.93 -21.79
N VAL A 246 19.35 3.19 -22.19
CA VAL A 246 20.42 4.04 -22.74
C VAL A 246 21.46 4.34 -21.64
N TRP A 247 21.01 4.74 -20.45
CA TRP A 247 21.89 5.06 -19.33
C TRP A 247 22.69 3.84 -18.87
N ASP A 248 22.03 2.70 -18.65
CA ASP A 248 22.70 1.46 -18.25
C ASP A 248 23.67 0.96 -19.30
N SER A 249 23.34 1.10 -20.61
CA SER A 249 24.26 0.76 -21.72
C SER A 249 25.53 1.61 -21.74
N MET A 250 25.41 2.91 -21.43
CA MET A 250 26.58 3.79 -21.32
C MET A 250 27.47 3.43 -20.13
N LEU A 251 26.89 3.07 -18.99
CA LEU A 251 27.61 2.67 -17.79
C LEU A 251 28.23 1.27 -17.95
N TYR A 252 27.51 0.34 -18.61
CA TYR A 252 28.01 -1.02 -18.88
C TYR A 252 29.28 -1.02 -19.72
N LYS A 253 29.40 -0.11 -20.69
CA LYS A 253 30.63 0.07 -21.47
C LYS A 253 31.84 0.55 -20.66
N LYS A 254 31.60 1.13 -19.47
CA LYS A 254 32.65 1.60 -18.53
C LYS A 254 33.05 0.52 -17.51
N GLU A 255 32.33 -0.62 -17.48
CA GLU A 255 32.68 -1.74 -16.61
C GLU A 255 33.94 -2.44 -17.10
N SER A 256 34.74 -3.00 -16.17
CA SER A 256 35.94 -3.72 -16.53
C SER A 256 35.64 -5.03 -17.26
N ALA A 257 36.45 -5.42 -18.25
CA ALA A 257 36.32 -6.71 -18.90
C ALA A 257 36.43 -7.91 -17.96
N LYS A 258 37.08 -7.73 -16.81
CA LYS A 258 37.22 -8.76 -15.76
C LYS A 258 35.89 -8.97 -15.04
N ASP A 259 35.17 -7.88 -14.72
CA ASP A 259 33.88 -7.96 -14.01
C ASP A 259 32.78 -8.50 -14.92
N GLN A 260 32.80 -8.13 -16.21
CA GLN A 260 31.89 -8.68 -17.23
C GLN A 260 32.09 -10.20 -17.41
N LYS A 261 33.33 -10.68 -17.54
CA LYS A 261 33.62 -12.13 -17.66
C LYS A 261 33.23 -12.89 -16.37
N ARG A 262 33.42 -12.30 -15.20
CA ARG A 262 33.05 -12.92 -13.92
C ARG A 262 31.53 -13.06 -13.82
N ASP A 263 30.78 -12.09 -14.26
CA ASP A 263 29.32 -12.11 -14.32
C ASP A 263 28.82 -13.25 -15.24
N GLU A 264 29.43 -13.41 -16.41
CA GLU A 264 29.07 -14.46 -17.38
C GLU A 264 29.40 -15.90 -16.87
N THR A 265 30.37 -16.05 -15.99
CA THR A 265 30.83 -17.38 -15.54
C THR A 265 30.15 -17.90 -14.28
N GLN A 266 29.48 -17.03 -13.50
CA GLN A 266 28.85 -17.38 -12.22
C GLN A 266 27.32 -17.47 -12.28
N LEU A 267 26.76 -17.75 -13.45
CA LEU A 267 25.32 -17.81 -13.65
C LEU A 267 24.65 -18.96 -12.88
N GLN A 268 23.52 -18.67 -12.29
CA GLN A 268 22.65 -19.67 -11.68
C GLN A 268 21.25 -19.56 -12.31
N PRO A 269 20.66 -20.68 -12.76
CA PRO A 269 19.35 -20.64 -13.38
C PRO A 269 18.30 -20.07 -12.42
N LEU A 270 17.40 -19.25 -12.98
CA LEU A 270 16.26 -18.74 -12.20
C LEU A 270 15.41 -19.93 -11.75
N ARG A 271 15.10 -19.95 -10.45
CA ARG A 271 14.20 -20.92 -9.85
C ARG A 271 13.13 -20.19 -9.04
N LEU A 272 11.89 -20.38 -9.44
CA LEU A 272 10.72 -19.88 -8.74
C LEU A 272 10.25 -20.93 -7.75
N GLN A 273 10.16 -20.56 -6.48
CA GLN A 273 9.61 -21.37 -5.40
C GLN A 273 8.37 -20.69 -4.82
N GLY A 274 7.42 -21.49 -4.34
CA GLY A 274 6.17 -20.96 -3.80
C GLY A 274 5.17 -20.50 -4.86
N GLY A 275 5.25 -21.03 -6.09
CA GLY A 275 4.39 -20.65 -7.21
C GLY A 275 2.88 -20.79 -6.94
N ILE A 276 2.48 -21.64 -5.99
CA ILE A 276 1.07 -21.76 -5.56
C ILE A 276 0.50 -20.44 -5.04
N ASN A 277 1.34 -19.54 -4.53
CA ASN A 277 0.91 -18.25 -4.01
C ASN A 277 0.40 -17.30 -5.10
N PHE A 278 0.77 -17.50 -6.36
CA PHE A 278 0.14 -16.76 -7.47
C PHE A 278 -1.35 -17.09 -7.61
N LEU A 279 -1.75 -18.34 -7.29
CA LEU A 279 -3.16 -18.72 -7.27
C LEU A 279 -3.90 -17.98 -6.15
N TRP A 280 -3.32 -17.89 -4.96
CA TRP A 280 -3.92 -17.17 -3.83
C TRP A 280 -3.98 -15.67 -4.07
N ILE A 281 -2.96 -15.07 -4.68
CA ILE A 281 -3.01 -13.67 -5.13
C ILE A 281 -4.12 -13.47 -6.17
N GLY A 282 -4.23 -14.35 -7.16
CA GLY A 282 -5.33 -14.34 -8.13
C GLY A 282 -6.69 -14.40 -7.44
N GLY A 283 -6.84 -15.23 -6.39
CA GLY A 283 -8.02 -15.27 -5.53
C GLY A 283 -8.32 -13.92 -4.86
N ILE A 284 -7.30 -13.22 -4.35
CA ILE A 284 -7.46 -11.88 -3.77
C ILE A 284 -7.93 -10.88 -4.83
N VAL A 285 -7.30 -10.88 -6.03
CA VAL A 285 -7.68 -9.98 -7.14
C VAL A 285 -9.15 -10.19 -7.52
N VAL A 286 -9.55 -11.44 -7.71
CA VAL A 286 -10.93 -11.80 -8.06
C VAL A 286 -11.90 -11.40 -6.95
N THR A 287 -11.56 -11.67 -5.70
CA THR A 287 -12.39 -11.30 -4.56
C THR A 287 -12.53 -9.78 -4.45
N ALA A 288 -11.43 -9.03 -4.59
CA ALA A 288 -11.47 -7.56 -4.57
C ALA A 288 -12.32 -6.97 -5.71
N ALA A 289 -12.27 -7.61 -6.89
CA ALA A 289 -13.02 -7.13 -8.06
C ALA A 289 -14.52 -7.47 -8.04
N LEU A 290 -14.89 -8.61 -7.49
CA LEU A 290 -16.24 -9.15 -7.61
C LEU A 290 -17.07 -9.08 -6.32
N VAL A 291 -16.43 -9.15 -5.14
CA VAL A 291 -17.16 -9.18 -3.87
C VAL A 291 -17.30 -7.75 -3.33
N ASP A 292 -18.50 -7.21 -3.47
CA ASP A 292 -18.89 -5.90 -2.98
C ASP A 292 -20.18 -6.03 -2.16
N SER A 293 -20.16 -5.60 -0.91
CA SER A 293 -21.33 -5.66 -0.02
C SER A 293 -22.45 -4.69 -0.40
N SER A 294 -22.23 -3.79 -1.35
CA SER A 294 -23.23 -2.85 -1.85
C SER A 294 -23.97 -3.34 -3.10
N LYS A 295 -23.53 -4.44 -3.72
CA LYS A 295 -24.03 -4.92 -4.99
C LYS A 295 -24.23 -6.44 -4.97
N PRO A 296 -25.23 -6.97 -5.71
CA PRO A 296 -25.38 -8.42 -5.87
C PRO A 296 -24.17 -9.00 -6.62
N LEU A 297 -23.76 -10.19 -6.20
CA LEU A 297 -22.69 -10.93 -6.87
C LEU A 297 -23.11 -11.30 -8.30
N LEU A 298 -22.18 -11.20 -9.25
CA LEU A 298 -22.42 -11.42 -10.67
C LEU A 298 -23.24 -12.69 -10.95
N GLY A 299 -24.41 -12.52 -11.58
CA GLY A 299 -25.30 -13.61 -11.96
C GLY A 299 -26.16 -14.20 -10.83
N THR A 300 -26.18 -13.56 -9.67
CA THR A 300 -27.00 -13.98 -8.52
C THR A 300 -27.74 -12.79 -7.90
N ASP A 301 -28.80 -13.06 -7.12
CA ASP A 301 -29.48 -12.04 -6.31
C ASP A 301 -28.86 -11.92 -4.90
N TRP A 302 -27.79 -12.67 -4.64
CA TRP A 302 -27.14 -12.65 -3.33
C TRP A 302 -26.24 -11.44 -3.15
N ILE A 303 -26.52 -10.64 -2.12
CA ILE A 303 -25.70 -9.52 -1.69
C ILE A 303 -24.75 -10.02 -0.60
N PRO A 304 -23.43 -9.92 -0.79
CA PRO A 304 -22.46 -10.32 0.23
C PRO A 304 -22.65 -9.51 1.53
N PHE A 305 -22.54 -10.18 2.67
CA PHE A 305 -22.58 -9.52 3.96
C PHE A 305 -21.35 -8.59 4.16
N PRO A 306 -21.43 -7.58 5.05
CA PRO A 306 -20.31 -6.71 5.34
C PRO A 306 -19.05 -7.50 5.72
N TYR A 307 -17.89 -7.11 5.18
CA TYR A 307 -16.58 -7.76 5.37
C TYR A 307 -16.44 -9.19 4.78
N CYS A 308 -17.40 -9.64 3.97
CA CYS A 308 -17.28 -10.91 3.26
C CYS A 308 -16.02 -10.99 2.40
N ARG A 309 -15.67 -9.88 1.73
CA ARG A 309 -14.46 -9.73 0.92
C ARG A 309 -13.20 -9.91 1.77
N GLU A 310 -13.12 -9.23 2.89
CA GLU A 310 -12.00 -9.27 3.82
C GLU A 310 -11.83 -10.68 4.42
N LEU A 311 -12.93 -11.34 4.72
CA LEU A 311 -12.90 -12.73 5.20
C LEU A 311 -12.30 -13.69 4.16
N PHE A 312 -12.69 -13.58 2.88
CA PHE A 312 -12.09 -14.39 1.82
C PHE A 312 -10.60 -14.12 1.67
N MET A 313 -10.19 -12.84 1.74
CA MET A 313 -8.77 -12.48 1.69
C MET A 313 -7.98 -13.14 2.84
N LEU A 314 -8.51 -13.14 4.06
CA LEU A 314 -7.88 -13.82 5.21
C LEU A 314 -7.84 -15.34 5.05
N VAL A 315 -8.86 -15.95 4.43
CA VAL A 315 -8.82 -17.38 4.08
C VAL A 315 -7.67 -17.68 3.14
N PHE A 316 -7.44 -16.85 2.10
CA PHE A 316 -6.28 -17.02 1.21
C PHE A 316 -4.95 -16.86 1.94
N VAL A 317 -4.85 -15.95 2.92
CA VAL A 317 -3.67 -15.85 3.80
C VAL A 317 -3.43 -17.17 4.53
N VAL A 318 -4.46 -17.74 5.16
CA VAL A 318 -4.33 -19.01 5.89
C VAL A 318 -3.91 -20.14 4.93
N LEU A 319 -4.50 -20.22 3.74
CA LEU A 319 -4.12 -21.19 2.72
C LEU A 319 -2.66 -21.00 2.28
N SER A 320 -2.22 -19.76 2.04
CA SER A 320 -0.83 -19.45 1.72
C SER A 320 0.12 -19.91 2.82
N LEU A 321 -0.15 -19.58 4.09
CA LEU A 321 0.67 -19.97 5.22
C LEU A 321 0.76 -21.49 5.42
N LYS A 322 -0.32 -22.24 5.08
CA LYS A 322 -0.34 -23.72 5.16
C LYS A 322 0.38 -24.36 3.98
N THR A 323 0.32 -23.78 2.79
CA THR A 323 0.88 -24.36 1.56
C THR A 323 2.32 -23.92 1.30
N THR A 324 2.81 -22.88 1.99
CA THR A 324 4.16 -22.35 1.81
C THR A 324 5.12 -22.91 2.86
N SER A 325 6.27 -23.41 2.41
CA SER A 325 7.33 -23.89 3.30
C SER A 325 7.98 -22.74 4.08
N GLU A 326 8.30 -22.97 5.35
CA GLU A 326 9.06 -22.01 6.18
C GLU A 326 10.42 -21.63 5.56
N ILE A 327 11.01 -22.53 4.76
CA ILE A 327 12.29 -22.28 4.07
C ILE A 327 12.16 -21.09 3.14
N ILE A 328 11.02 -20.94 2.45
CA ILE A 328 10.75 -19.83 1.53
C ILE A 328 10.66 -18.52 2.30
N HIS A 329 9.92 -18.48 3.41
CA HIS A 329 9.80 -17.28 4.25
C HIS A 329 11.17 -16.86 4.83
N LYS A 330 11.99 -17.82 5.25
CA LYS A 330 13.36 -17.56 5.73
C LYS A 330 14.27 -17.04 4.60
N ALA A 331 14.18 -17.62 3.40
CA ALA A 331 14.93 -17.18 2.23
C ALA A 331 14.54 -15.74 1.82
N ASN A 332 13.28 -15.39 1.99
CA ASN A 332 12.78 -14.01 1.79
C ASN A 332 13.10 -13.07 2.96
N ASN A 333 13.76 -13.51 4.05
CA ASN A 333 13.85 -12.74 5.31
C ASN A 333 12.49 -12.08 5.66
N PHE A 334 11.43 -12.86 5.46
CA PHE A 334 10.08 -12.37 5.70
C PHE A 334 9.90 -11.99 7.17
N SER A 335 9.37 -10.80 7.43
CA SER A 335 9.03 -10.35 8.78
C SER A 335 7.76 -9.51 8.73
N TYR A 336 6.99 -9.54 9.78
CA TYR A 336 5.78 -8.72 9.87
C TYR A 336 6.05 -7.25 10.23
N ALA A 337 7.32 -6.86 10.44
CA ALA A 337 7.68 -5.52 10.88
C ALA A 337 7.19 -4.43 9.92
N ALA A 338 7.33 -4.65 8.61
CA ALA A 338 6.91 -3.68 7.60
C ALA A 338 5.39 -3.47 7.56
N ILE A 339 4.60 -4.55 7.62
CA ILE A 339 3.14 -4.41 7.61
C ILE A 339 2.62 -3.81 8.93
N LEU A 340 3.30 -4.07 10.05
CA LEU A 340 2.99 -3.43 11.34
C LEU A 340 3.30 -1.93 11.32
N GLU A 341 4.38 -1.53 10.65
CA GLU A 341 4.69 -0.11 10.43
C GLU A 341 3.58 0.59 9.68
N VAL A 342 3.15 -0.01 8.57
CA VAL A 342 2.03 0.50 7.76
C VAL A 342 0.75 0.58 8.59
N ALA A 343 0.39 -0.49 9.30
CA ALA A 343 -0.80 -0.51 10.15
C ALA A 343 -0.77 0.57 11.24
N ALA A 344 0.38 0.76 11.88
CA ALA A 344 0.55 1.77 12.92
C ALA A 344 0.36 3.20 12.40
N LEU A 345 0.94 3.53 11.25
CA LEU A 345 0.84 4.87 10.68
C LEU A 345 -0.53 5.14 10.07
N PHE A 346 -1.03 4.19 9.28
CA PHE A 346 -2.31 4.38 8.58
C PHE A 346 -3.50 4.41 9.53
N SER A 347 -3.45 3.75 10.70
CA SER A 347 -4.50 3.90 11.72
C SER A 347 -4.73 5.36 12.12
N GLY A 348 -3.66 6.17 12.20
CA GLY A 348 -3.76 7.59 12.48
C GLY A 348 -4.09 8.44 11.24
N ILE A 349 -3.52 8.07 10.07
CA ILE A 349 -3.78 8.79 8.82
C ILE A 349 -5.28 8.77 8.50
N PHE A 350 -5.94 7.60 8.59
CA PHE A 350 -7.37 7.46 8.26
C PHE A 350 -8.28 8.33 9.15
N ILE A 351 -7.93 8.50 10.42
CA ILE A 351 -8.66 9.40 11.31
C ILE A 351 -8.31 10.86 11.01
N ALA A 352 -7.03 11.18 10.85
CA ALA A 352 -6.58 12.55 10.63
C ALA A 352 -7.01 13.13 9.28
N MET A 353 -7.20 12.30 8.25
CA MET A 353 -7.62 12.74 6.92
C MET A 353 -9.12 13.09 6.82
N GLN A 354 -9.94 12.81 7.84
CA GLN A 354 -11.39 13.08 7.77
C GLN A 354 -11.70 14.58 7.62
N VAL A 355 -10.92 15.44 8.25
CA VAL A 355 -11.08 16.90 8.10
C VAL A 355 -10.66 17.38 6.69
N PRO A 356 -9.48 17.04 6.16
CA PRO A 356 -9.14 17.27 4.76
C PRO A 356 -10.18 16.76 3.77
N LEU A 357 -10.74 15.58 3.97
CA LEU A 357 -11.77 15.03 3.09
C LEU A 357 -13.06 15.88 3.13
N ALA A 358 -13.53 16.25 4.32
CA ALA A 358 -14.69 17.13 4.47
C ALA A 358 -14.49 18.50 3.78
N ILE A 359 -13.28 19.04 3.83
CA ILE A 359 -12.93 20.27 3.12
C ILE A 359 -12.98 20.05 1.60
N LEU A 360 -12.41 18.96 1.10
CA LEU A 360 -12.43 18.63 -0.32
C LEU A 360 -13.87 18.41 -0.82
N GLU A 361 -14.72 17.76 -0.05
CA GLU A 361 -16.14 17.61 -0.38
C GLU A 361 -16.87 18.96 -0.43
N ALA A 362 -16.69 19.80 0.58
CA ALA A 362 -17.28 21.14 0.63
C ALA A 362 -16.78 22.05 -0.51
N SER A 363 -15.50 21.93 -0.87
CA SER A 363 -14.86 22.77 -1.89
C SER A 363 -14.91 22.15 -3.29
N GLY A 364 -15.34 20.92 -3.44
CA GLY A 364 -15.23 20.14 -4.68
C GLY A 364 -15.83 20.81 -5.89
N LYS A 365 -17.00 21.42 -5.76
CA LYS A 365 -17.66 22.17 -6.84
C LYS A 365 -16.85 23.42 -7.25
N ALA A 366 -16.29 24.14 -6.27
CA ALA A 366 -15.47 25.33 -6.53
C ALA A 366 -14.12 24.95 -7.16
N ILE A 367 -13.50 23.87 -6.67
CA ILE A 367 -12.24 23.32 -7.21
C ILE A 367 -12.46 22.87 -8.65
N THR A 368 -13.53 22.11 -8.94
CA THR A 368 -13.84 21.64 -10.29
C THR A 368 -14.12 22.80 -11.25
N ALA A 369 -14.77 23.86 -10.80
CA ALA A 369 -15.00 25.05 -11.60
C ALA A 369 -13.71 25.81 -11.93
N THR A 370 -12.75 25.83 -11.01
CA THR A 370 -11.46 26.50 -11.18
C THR A 370 -10.46 25.64 -11.94
N MET A 371 -10.44 24.32 -11.64
CA MET A 371 -9.56 23.34 -12.28
C MET A 371 -10.27 22.64 -13.44
N ASN A 372 -10.67 23.39 -14.45
CA ASN A 372 -11.41 22.86 -15.61
C ASN A 372 -10.52 22.28 -16.72
N GLN A 373 -9.20 22.38 -16.60
CA GLN A 373 -8.24 21.87 -17.58
C GLN A 373 -7.41 20.73 -16.99
N PRO A 374 -7.09 19.66 -17.78
CA PRO A 374 -6.30 18.52 -17.31
C PRO A 374 -4.94 18.90 -16.72
N TRP A 375 -4.29 19.95 -17.24
CA TRP A 375 -2.99 20.39 -16.75
C TRP A 375 -3.06 21.06 -15.36
N HIS A 376 -4.20 21.63 -14.95
CA HIS A 376 -4.40 22.13 -13.59
C HIS A 376 -4.32 20.99 -12.58
N PHE A 377 -5.01 19.87 -12.88
CA PHE A 377 -4.94 18.66 -12.06
C PHE A 377 -3.53 18.06 -12.04
N PHE A 378 -2.87 18.01 -13.19
CA PHE A 378 -1.51 17.49 -13.28
C PHE A 378 -0.53 18.25 -12.37
N TRP A 379 -0.51 19.57 -12.44
CA TRP A 379 0.40 20.37 -11.62
C TRP A 379 0.02 20.41 -10.15
N SER A 380 -1.27 20.51 -9.80
CA SER A 380 -1.70 20.51 -8.41
C SER A 380 -1.44 19.16 -7.73
N THR A 381 -1.72 18.05 -8.39
CA THR A 381 -1.40 16.71 -7.85
C THR A 381 0.10 16.45 -7.80
N GLY A 382 0.84 16.86 -8.83
CA GLY A 382 2.30 16.72 -8.85
C GLY A 382 3.00 17.50 -7.74
N THR A 383 2.55 18.73 -7.45
CA THR A 383 3.11 19.53 -6.35
C THR A 383 2.70 19.04 -4.96
N LEU A 384 1.56 18.37 -4.83
CA LEU A 384 1.10 17.80 -3.56
C LEU A 384 1.73 16.43 -3.28
N SER A 385 2.15 15.70 -4.31
CA SER A 385 2.72 14.35 -4.20
C SER A 385 4.25 14.36 -4.13
N SER A 386 4.91 15.46 -4.43
CA SER A 386 6.37 15.64 -4.38
C SER A 386 6.82 16.25 -3.06
#